data_f65647c5cee69b6fb392a663cb20537e
#
_entry.id   f65647c5cee69b6fb392a663cb20537e
#
_cell.length_a   1.000
_cell.length_b   1.000
_cell.length_c   1.000
_cell.angle_alpha   90.00
_cell.angle_beta   90.00
_cell.angle_gamma   90.00
#
_symmetry.space_group_name_H-M   'P 1'
#
loop_
_entity.id
_entity.type
_entity.pdbx_description
1 polymer ?
#
loop_
_entity_poly.entity_id
_entity_poly.type
_entity_poly.pdbx_seq_one_letter_code
_entity_poly.pdbx_strand_id
1 'polypeptide(L)'
;MHTNLRTFLKQLEEYGKAHDAQEPEHSRKLLNLEADTAELVSILAQSACAKRALEIGTSNGYSTIWLAASIGPSGGRVISIERSREKQTMARENPAKAGLLEYLDLRLGDATGVIRTLPGPFDFVFFDADRSSAPDQLDLLLPKLSSRALVLADNALSHPEQIAGYITMVNGLEHFQHVIVPVGKGLSVAFATLT
;
A
#
# COMPACT_ATOMS: atom_id res chain seq x y z
N MET A 1 -1.90 1.51 18.77
CA MET A 1 -1.76 0.09 18.36
C MET A 1 -1.44 -0.76 19.59
N HIS A 2 -2.17 -1.86 19.82
CA HIS A 2 -1.98 -2.72 20.99
C HIS A 2 -0.61 -3.43 20.97
N THR A 3 -0.01 -3.66 22.14
CA THR A 3 1.31 -4.30 22.29
C THR A 3 1.42 -5.64 21.58
N ASN A 4 0.38 -6.47 21.64
CA ASN A 4 0.33 -7.78 20.96
C ASN A 4 0.44 -7.66 19.43
N LEU A 5 -0.18 -6.64 18.82
CA LEU A 5 -0.10 -6.42 17.38
C LEU A 5 1.29 -5.97 16.94
N ARG A 6 1.95 -5.09 17.71
CA ARG A 6 3.34 -4.69 17.42
C ARG A 6 4.30 -5.89 17.48
N THR A 7 4.12 -6.78 18.46
CA THR A 7 4.92 -8.01 18.56
C THR A 7 4.68 -8.92 17.35
N PHE A 8 3.45 -9.10 16.93
CA PHE A 8 3.12 -9.90 15.75
C PHE A 8 3.70 -9.31 14.46
N LEU A 9 3.60 -8.00 14.26
CA LEU A 9 4.19 -7.31 13.11
C LEU A 9 5.71 -7.47 13.06
N LYS A 10 6.39 -7.39 14.22
CA LYS A 10 7.82 -7.65 14.31
C LYS A 10 8.18 -9.07 13.90
N GLN A 11 7.41 -10.06 14.35
CA GLN A 11 7.60 -11.47 13.94
C GLN A 11 7.41 -11.64 12.42
N LEU A 12 6.43 -10.96 11.85
CA LEU A 12 6.16 -11.00 10.41
C LEU A 12 7.29 -10.33 9.60
N GLU A 13 7.86 -9.24 10.11
CA GLU A 13 9.03 -8.58 9.53
C GLU A 13 10.26 -9.50 9.55
N GLU A 14 10.54 -10.12 10.70
CA GLU A 14 11.66 -11.05 10.86
C GLU A 14 11.49 -12.28 9.95
N TYR A 15 10.30 -12.83 9.88
CA TYR A 15 9.97 -13.92 8.95
C TYR A 15 10.19 -13.51 7.49
N GLY A 16 9.71 -12.34 7.06
CA GLY A 16 9.90 -11.86 5.69
C GLY A 16 11.38 -11.70 5.34
N LYS A 17 12.18 -11.11 6.24
CA LYS A 17 13.64 -10.98 6.05
C LYS A 17 14.34 -12.35 5.92
N ALA A 18 13.99 -13.31 6.77
CA ALA A 18 14.57 -14.65 6.74
C ALA A 18 14.17 -15.42 5.47
N HIS A 19 12.90 -15.32 5.06
CA HIS A 19 12.38 -15.89 3.83
C HIS A 19 13.11 -15.32 2.61
N ASP A 20 13.21 -14.01 2.50
CA ASP A 20 13.78 -13.33 1.33
C ASP A 20 15.29 -13.54 1.19
N ALA A 21 15.97 -13.79 2.31
CA ALA A 21 17.40 -14.15 2.30
C ALA A 21 17.66 -15.54 1.70
N GLN A 22 16.69 -16.45 1.78
CA GLN A 22 16.78 -17.82 1.27
C GLN A 22 16.12 -18.03 -0.08
N GLU A 23 15.23 -17.11 -0.49
CA GLU A 23 14.48 -17.21 -1.76
C GLU A 23 15.29 -16.61 -2.91
N PRO A 24 15.75 -17.44 -3.86
CA PRO A 24 16.54 -16.95 -5.00
C PRO A 24 15.69 -16.24 -6.06
N GLU A 25 14.39 -16.58 -6.14
CA GLU A 25 13.50 -16.02 -7.15
C GLU A 25 12.85 -14.73 -6.65
N HIS A 26 13.18 -13.60 -7.30
CA HIS A 26 12.68 -12.28 -6.88
C HIS A 26 11.15 -12.20 -6.82
N SER A 27 10.45 -12.84 -7.74
CA SER A 27 8.98 -12.86 -7.80
C SER A 27 8.32 -13.52 -6.58
N ARG A 28 9.05 -14.44 -5.92
CA ARG A 28 8.60 -15.17 -4.73
C ARG A 28 8.96 -14.49 -3.43
N LYS A 29 9.88 -13.52 -3.45
CA LYS A 29 10.23 -12.74 -2.26
C LYS A 29 9.03 -11.98 -1.73
N LEU A 30 8.93 -11.90 -0.42
CA LEU A 30 7.84 -11.19 0.28
C LEU A 30 8.01 -9.67 0.22
N LEU A 31 9.26 -9.20 0.27
CA LEU A 31 9.64 -7.78 0.14
C LEU A 31 8.82 -6.87 1.08
N ASN A 32 8.72 -7.27 2.35
CA ASN A 32 7.99 -6.47 3.33
C ASN A 32 8.49 -5.02 3.34
N LEU A 33 7.55 -4.10 3.46
CA LEU A 33 7.83 -2.68 3.68
C LEU A 33 8.72 -2.49 4.92
N GLU A 34 9.62 -1.52 4.91
CA GLU A 34 10.41 -1.20 6.10
C GLU A 34 9.50 -0.72 7.24
N ALA A 35 9.81 -1.11 8.48
CA ALA A 35 8.97 -0.85 9.65
C ALA A 35 8.65 0.66 9.82
N ASP A 36 9.64 1.53 9.65
CA ASP A 36 9.46 2.97 9.78
C ASP A 36 8.56 3.54 8.67
N THR A 37 8.68 3.00 7.45
CA THR A 37 7.80 3.38 6.32
C THR A 37 6.37 2.90 6.58
N ALA A 38 6.20 1.66 7.05
CA ALA A 38 4.88 1.12 7.39
C ALA A 38 4.19 1.91 8.52
N GLU A 39 4.95 2.31 9.54
CA GLU A 39 4.44 3.16 10.61
C GLU A 39 4.02 4.54 10.08
N LEU A 40 4.83 5.17 9.21
CA LEU A 40 4.50 6.45 8.60
C LEU A 40 3.25 6.36 7.72
N VAL A 41 3.14 5.34 6.86
CA VAL A 41 1.95 5.08 6.03
C VAL A 41 0.70 4.93 6.91
N SER A 42 0.81 4.18 8.00
CA SER A 42 -0.26 4.02 9.01
C SER A 42 -0.67 5.34 9.66
N ILE A 43 0.29 6.18 10.07
CA ILE A 43 0.06 7.51 10.66
C ILE A 43 -0.66 8.41 9.65
N LEU A 44 -0.21 8.44 8.40
CA LEU A 44 -0.81 9.25 7.34
C LEU A 44 -2.26 8.83 7.06
N ALA A 45 -2.53 7.52 6.95
CA ALA A 45 -3.87 7.00 6.74
C ALA A 45 -4.82 7.37 7.90
N GLN A 46 -4.33 7.26 9.14
CA GLN A 46 -5.09 7.64 10.32
C GLN A 46 -5.33 9.16 10.39
N SER A 47 -4.30 9.97 10.13
CA SER A 47 -4.39 11.45 10.16
C SER A 47 -5.33 11.99 9.07
N ALA A 48 -5.37 11.34 7.91
CA ALA A 48 -6.32 11.64 6.85
C ALA A 48 -7.75 11.18 7.16
N CYS A 49 -7.95 10.46 8.28
CA CYS A 49 -9.24 9.83 8.62
C CYS A 49 -9.75 8.92 7.48
N ALA A 50 -8.85 8.20 6.82
CA ALA A 50 -9.16 7.40 5.64
C ALA A 50 -10.26 6.38 5.94
N LYS A 51 -11.22 6.28 5.02
CA LYS A 51 -12.35 5.36 5.10
C LYS A 51 -12.32 4.30 4.01
N ARG A 52 -11.72 4.61 2.88
CA ARG A 52 -11.63 3.70 1.74
C ARG A 52 -10.24 3.72 1.14
N ALA A 53 -9.38 2.88 1.71
CA ALA A 53 -8.00 2.73 1.24
C ALA A 53 -7.91 1.67 0.14
N LEU A 54 -7.04 1.93 -0.84
CA LEU A 54 -6.62 0.97 -1.86
C LEU A 54 -5.12 0.74 -1.73
N GLU A 55 -4.72 -0.50 -1.59
CA GLU A 55 -3.33 -0.94 -1.60
C GLU A 55 -3.05 -1.77 -2.85
N ILE A 56 -1.98 -1.47 -3.54
CA ILE A 56 -1.52 -2.18 -4.74
C ILE A 56 -0.22 -2.89 -4.37
N GLY A 57 -0.29 -4.21 -4.20
CA GLY A 57 0.79 -5.04 -3.66
C GLY A 57 0.53 -5.45 -2.22
N THR A 58 -0.17 -6.56 -2.02
CA THR A 58 -0.49 -7.10 -0.68
C THR A 58 0.67 -7.92 -0.11
N SER A 59 1.35 -8.68 -0.96
CA SER A 59 2.35 -9.69 -0.57
C SER A 59 1.80 -10.60 0.54
N ASN A 60 2.51 -10.75 1.67
CA ASN A 60 2.07 -11.55 2.82
C ASN A 60 1.12 -10.80 3.77
N GLY A 61 0.72 -9.57 3.44
CA GLY A 61 -0.21 -8.73 4.22
C GLY A 61 0.44 -7.88 5.31
N TYR A 62 1.75 -7.68 5.30
CA TYR A 62 2.45 -6.90 6.32
C TYR A 62 1.98 -5.44 6.37
N SER A 63 2.09 -4.70 5.26
CA SER A 63 1.60 -3.32 5.12
C SER A 63 0.09 -3.23 5.25
N THR A 64 -0.63 -4.24 4.72
CA THR A 64 -2.08 -4.36 4.81
C THR A 64 -2.57 -4.39 6.26
N ILE A 65 -1.86 -5.10 7.16
CA ILE A 65 -2.17 -5.16 8.59
C ILE A 65 -1.97 -3.78 9.24
N TRP A 66 -0.90 -3.07 8.90
CA TRP A 66 -0.68 -1.70 9.38
C TRP A 66 -1.83 -0.76 8.98
N LEU A 67 -2.24 -0.80 7.72
CA LEU A 67 -3.36 -0.01 7.22
C LEU A 67 -4.67 -0.40 7.90
N ALA A 68 -5.00 -1.69 7.95
CA ALA A 68 -6.23 -2.18 8.58
C ALA A 68 -6.32 -1.79 10.05
N ALA A 69 -5.22 -1.90 10.79
CA ALA A 69 -5.16 -1.53 12.20
C ALA A 69 -5.34 -0.01 12.42
N SER A 70 -4.92 0.81 11.46
CA SER A 70 -4.98 2.27 11.58
C SER A 70 -6.37 2.83 11.26
N ILE A 71 -7.06 2.30 10.25
CA ILE A 71 -8.34 2.86 9.79
C ILE A 71 -9.56 2.00 10.14
N GLY A 72 -9.39 0.67 10.30
CA GLY A 72 -10.48 -0.26 10.57
C GLY A 72 -11.32 0.10 11.80
N PRO A 73 -10.71 0.31 12.99
CA PRO A 73 -11.45 0.66 14.20
C PRO A 73 -12.26 1.96 14.10
N SER A 74 -11.90 2.84 13.17
CA SER A 74 -12.67 4.07 12.88
C SER A 74 -13.72 3.89 11.77
N GLY A 75 -13.98 2.65 11.32
CA GLY A 75 -14.95 2.31 10.29
C GLY A 75 -14.42 2.39 8.86
N GLY A 76 -13.09 2.44 8.69
CA GLY A 76 -12.45 2.35 7.38
C GLY A 76 -12.30 0.91 6.89
N ARG A 77 -12.05 0.75 5.59
CA ARG A 77 -11.78 -0.54 4.94
C ARG A 77 -10.60 -0.41 3.97
N VAL A 78 -9.82 -1.47 3.86
CA VAL A 78 -8.70 -1.57 2.91
C VAL A 78 -9.08 -2.57 1.83
N ILE A 79 -9.04 -2.13 0.58
CA ILE A 79 -9.02 -3.03 -0.57
C ILE A 79 -7.55 -3.24 -0.92
N SER A 80 -7.09 -4.49 -0.94
CA SER A 80 -5.68 -4.80 -1.25
C SER A 80 -5.61 -5.83 -2.38
N ILE A 81 -4.74 -5.55 -3.36
CA ILE A 81 -4.65 -6.31 -4.60
C ILE A 81 -3.32 -7.07 -4.64
N GLU A 82 -3.40 -8.38 -4.89
CA GLU A 82 -2.24 -9.27 -5.05
C GLU A 82 -2.43 -10.14 -6.30
N ARG A 83 -1.38 -10.27 -7.12
CA ARG A 83 -1.40 -11.14 -8.30
C ARG A 83 -1.03 -12.58 -8.01
N SER A 84 -0.22 -12.82 -6.97
CA SER A 84 0.20 -14.16 -6.57
C SER A 84 -0.82 -14.82 -5.65
N ARG A 85 -1.34 -15.97 -6.08
CA ARG A 85 -2.27 -16.77 -5.25
C ARG A 85 -1.61 -17.26 -3.95
N GLU A 86 -0.33 -17.60 -3.99
CA GLU A 86 0.44 -18.05 -2.83
C GLU A 86 0.54 -16.94 -1.79
N LYS A 87 0.97 -15.73 -2.21
CA LYS A 87 1.06 -14.56 -1.34
C LYS A 87 -0.31 -14.15 -0.79
N GLN A 88 -1.35 -14.20 -1.62
CA GLN A 88 -2.70 -13.88 -1.17
C GLN A 88 -3.21 -14.85 -0.10
N THR A 89 -2.78 -16.12 -0.11
CA THR A 89 -3.12 -17.05 0.98
C THR A 89 -2.51 -16.56 2.29
N MET A 90 -1.22 -16.20 2.30
CA MET A 90 -0.57 -15.61 3.47
C MET A 90 -1.23 -14.29 3.90
N ALA A 91 -1.59 -13.43 2.92
CA ALA A 91 -2.28 -12.18 3.15
C ALA A 91 -3.68 -12.34 3.75
N ARG A 92 -4.29 -13.49 3.64
CA ARG A 92 -5.55 -13.83 4.34
C ARG A 92 -5.29 -14.35 5.75
N GLU A 93 -4.30 -15.23 5.91
CA GLU A 93 -3.98 -15.86 7.19
C GLU A 93 -3.41 -14.87 8.22
N ASN A 94 -2.48 -14.02 7.80
CA ASN A 94 -1.79 -13.11 8.71
C ASN A 94 -2.71 -12.04 9.30
N PRO A 95 -3.56 -11.32 8.53
CA PRO A 95 -4.57 -10.43 9.11
C PRO A 95 -5.62 -11.16 9.95
N ALA A 96 -5.97 -12.42 9.62
CA ALA A 96 -6.87 -13.22 10.44
C ALA A 96 -6.28 -13.50 11.83
N LYS A 97 -4.99 -13.87 11.90
CA LYS A 97 -4.26 -14.02 13.17
C LYS A 97 -4.18 -12.71 13.96
N ALA A 98 -4.14 -11.58 13.26
CA ALA A 98 -4.15 -10.25 13.87
C ALA A 98 -5.57 -9.77 14.27
N GLY A 99 -6.63 -10.49 13.93
CA GLY A 99 -8.03 -10.08 14.20
C GLY A 99 -8.51 -8.91 13.35
N LEU A 100 -7.91 -8.72 12.15
CA LEU A 100 -8.16 -7.55 11.30
C LEU A 100 -8.78 -7.89 9.93
N LEU A 101 -9.07 -9.18 9.68
CA LEU A 101 -9.56 -9.62 8.38
C LEU A 101 -10.92 -8.99 8.01
N GLU A 102 -11.75 -8.65 8.98
CA GLU A 102 -13.04 -8.00 8.75
C GLU A 102 -12.95 -6.62 8.11
N TYR A 103 -11.81 -5.93 8.26
CA TYR A 103 -11.55 -4.61 7.66
C TYR A 103 -10.99 -4.68 6.24
N LEU A 104 -10.80 -5.91 5.70
CA LEU A 104 -10.11 -6.13 4.43
C LEU A 104 -11.05 -6.65 3.34
N ASP A 105 -10.77 -6.22 2.12
CA ASP A 105 -11.27 -6.79 0.86
C ASP A 105 -10.06 -7.19 0.01
N LEU A 106 -9.65 -8.46 0.08
CA LEU A 106 -8.48 -8.98 -0.62
C LEU A 106 -8.86 -9.42 -2.04
N ARG A 107 -8.23 -8.81 -3.04
CA ARG A 107 -8.48 -9.07 -4.46
C ARG A 107 -7.30 -9.79 -5.09
N LEU A 108 -7.56 -10.97 -5.66
CA LEU A 108 -6.57 -11.70 -6.47
C LEU A 108 -6.67 -11.26 -7.92
N GLY A 109 -5.56 -10.79 -8.49
CA GLY A 109 -5.51 -10.44 -9.90
C GLY A 109 -4.43 -9.43 -10.25
N ASP A 110 -4.31 -9.14 -11.53
CA ASP A 110 -3.52 -8.02 -12.03
C ASP A 110 -4.13 -6.70 -11.56
N ALA A 111 -3.29 -5.82 -10.99
CA ALA A 111 -3.78 -4.59 -10.36
C ALA A 111 -4.48 -3.66 -11.36
N THR A 112 -3.94 -3.49 -12.55
CA THR A 112 -4.52 -2.63 -13.59
C THR A 112 -5.92 -3.12 -13.99
N GLY A 113 -6.06 -4.44 -14.16
CA GLY A 113 -7.34 -5.07 -14.46
C GLY A 113 -8.36 -4.92 -13.33
N VAL A 114 -7.94 -5.14 -12.08
CA VAL A 114 -8.82 -5.01 -10.90
C VAL A 114 -9.24 -3.55 -10.70
N ILE A 115 -8.32 -2.58 -10.76
CA ILE A 115 -8.61 -1.14 -10.60
C ILE A 115 -9.69 -0.68 -11.57
N ARG A 116 -9.69 -1.15 -12.82
CA ARG A 116 -10.73 -0.80 -13.81
C ARG A 116 -12.15 -1.10 -13.30
N THR A 117 -12.32 -2.17 -12.56
CA THR A 117 -13.63 -2.66 -12.08
C THR A 117 -14.04 -2.08 -10.74
N LEU A 118 -13.10 -1.51 -9.97
CA LEU A 118 -13.40 -0.97 -8.65
C LEU A 118 -14.14 0.39 -8.76
N PRO A 119 -15.24 0.57 -8.04
CA PRO A 119 -15.87 1.89 -7.91
C PRO A 119 -15.09 2.75 -6.92
N GLY A 120 -14.97 4.06 -7.21
CA GLY A 120 -14.50 5.06 -6.25
C GLY A 120 -15.60 5.51 -5.26
N PRO A 121 -15.39 6.58 -4.48
CA PRO A 121 -14.11 7.26 -4.37
C PRO A 121 -13.15 6.58 -3.40
N PHE A 122 -11.83 6.73 -3.63
CA PHE A 122 -10.78 6.35 -2.70
C PHE A 122 -10.20 7.60 -2.04
N ASP A 123 -10.00 7.57 -0.74
CA ASP A 123 -9.40 8.66 0.03
C ASP A 123 -7.94 8.40 0.41
N PHE A 124 -7.49 7.15 0.20
CA PHE A 124 -6.11 6.74 0.41
C PHE A 124 -5.72 5.68 -0.61
N VAL A 125 -4.60 5.89 -1.31
CA VAL A 125 -4.04 4.93 -2.27
C VAL A 125 -2.57 4.70 -1.94
N PHE A 126 -2.14 3.44 -1.89
CA PHE A 126 -0.75 3.07 -1.64
C PHE A 126 -0.25 2.12 -2.72
N PHE A 127 0.79 2.55 -3.45
CA PHE A 127 1.48 1.78 -4.48
C PHE A 127 2.73 1.13 -3.88
N ASP A 128 2.71 -0.19 -3.76
CA ASP A 128 3.85 -1.00 -3.29
C ASP A 128 3.99 -2.29 -4.12
N ALA A 129 3.93 -2.16 -5.44
CA ALA A 129 4.07 -3.27 -6.37
C ALA A 129 5.00 -2.91 -7.56
N ASP A 130 4.62 -3.30 -8.77
CA ASP A 130 5.36 -2.98 -9.98
C ASP A 130 5.31 -1.48 -10.29
N ARG A 131 6.45 -0.83 -10.23
CA ARG A 131 6.61 0.63 -10.41
C ARG A 131 6.38 1.06 -11.84
N SER A 132 6.66 0.19 -12.81
CA SER A 132 6.49 0.50 -14.23
C SER A 132 5.02 0.65 -14.61
N SER A 133 4.13 -0.04 -13.91
CA SER A 133 2.68 0.04 -14.12
C SER A 133 2.02 1.18 -13.32
N ALA A 134 2.72 1.80 -12.39
CA ALA A 134 2.14 2.80 -11.48
C ALA A 134 1.57 4.03 -12.21
N PRO A 135 2.19 4.58 -13.30
CA PRO A 135 1.59 5.69 -14.04
C PRO A 135 0.22 5.34 -14.63
N ASP A 136 0.08 4.21 -15.31
CA ASP A 136 -1.18 3.77 -15.91
C ASP A 136 -2.24 3.49 -14.85
N GLN A 137 -1.84 2.94 -13.72
CA GLN A 137 -2.72 2.67 -12.58
C GLN A 137 -3.18 3.98 -11.93
N LEU A 138 -2.31 4.97 -11.80
CA LEU A 138 -2.66 6.30 -11.30
C LEU A 138 -3.66 6.98 -12.22
N ASP A 139 -3.45 6.94 -13.54
CA ASP A 139 -4.39 7.51 -14.52
C ASP A 139 -5.80 6.93 -14.37
N LEU A 140 -5.89 5.60 -14.21
CA LEU A 140 -7.16 4.92 -13.95
C LEU A 140 -7.81 5.30 -12.61
N LEU A 141 -7.01 5.72 -11.63
CA LEU A 141 -7.47 6.07 -10.29
C LEU A 141 -7.85 7.55 -10.15
N LEU A 142 -7.28 8.46 -10.95
CA LEU A 142 -7.59 9.89 -10.87
C LEU A 142 -9.10 10.19 -10.81
N PRO A 143 -9.97 9.65 -11.71
CA PRO A 143 -11.42 9.88 -11.64
C PRO A 143 -12.12 9.17 -10.48
N LYS A 144 -11.39 8.37 -9.71
CA LYS A 144 -11.89 7.57 -8.59
C LYS A 144 -11.34 8.03 -7.24
N LEU A 145 -10.60 9.14 -7.21
CA LEU A 145 -10.11 9.73 -5.97
C LEU A 145 -11.17 10.63 -5.33
N SER A 146 -11.16 10.69 -4.02
CA SER A 146 -11.91 11.73 -3.29
C SER A 146 -11.21 13.08 -3.44
N SER A 147 -11.94 14.16 -3.16
CA SER A 147 -11.40 15.51 -3.27
C SER A 147 -10.20 15.81 -2.36
N ARG A 148 -9.91 14.96 -1.41
CA ARG A 148 -8.80 15.11 -0.44
C ARG A 148 -8.05 13.78 -0.27
N ALA A 149 -7.80 13.08 -1.36
CA ALA A 149 -7.12 11.80 -1.32
C ALA A 149 -5.61 11.96 -1.05
N LEU A 150 -5.07 11.03 -0.26
CA LEU A 150 -3.62 10.79 -0.19
C LEU A 150 -3.25 9.66 -1.15
N VAL A 151 -2.23 9.89 -1.95
CA VAL A 151 -1.66 8.92 -2.89
C VAL A 151 -0.19 8.75 -2.57
N LEU A 152 0.20 7.55 -2.18
CA LEU A 152 1.54 7.22 -1.75
C LEU A 152 2.16 6.16 -2.67
N ALA A 153 3.49 6.21 -2.83
CA ALA A 153 4.22 5.15 -3.53
C ALA A 153 5.56 4.89 -2.85
N ASP A 154 5.88 3.62 -2.62
CA ASP A 154 7.16 3.21 -2.04
C ASP A 154 8.29 3.17 -3.08
N ASN A 155 9.53 3.07 -2.59
CA ASN A 155 10.74 2.93 -3.39
C ASN A 155 11.14 4.16 -4.22
N ALA A 156 10.68 5.35 -3.85
CA ALA A 156 10.94 6.58 -4.61
C ALA A 156 12.43 6.95 -4.70
N LEU A 157 13.26 6.54 -3.72
CA LEU A 157 14.70 6.82 -3.70
C LEU A 157 15.55 5.61 -4.05
N SER A 158 15.09 4.39 -3.79
CA SER A 158 15.87 3.16 -4.06
C SER A 158 15.83 2.74 -5.53
N HIS A 159 14.75 3.05 -6.25
CA HIS A 159 14.56 2.69 -7.65
C HIS A 159 14.08 3.89 -8.49
N PRO A 160 14.83 5.01 -8.52
CA PRO A 160 14.37 6.27 -9.09
C PRO A 160 14.03 6.16 -10.58
N GLU A 161 14.76 5.36 -11.33
CA GLU A 161 14.51 5.17 -12.77
C GLU A 161 13.20 4.42 -13.04
N GLN A 162 12.88 3.43 -12.20
CA GLN A 162 11.69 2.61 -12.38
C GLN A 162 10.40 3.37 -12.02
N ILE A 163 10.47 4.28 -11.04
CA ILE A 163 9.33 5.06 -10.56
C ILE A 163 9.23 6.44 -11.22
N ALA A 164 10.19 6.82 -12.07
CA ALA A 164 10.28 8.14 -12.69
C ALA A 164 8.99 8.56 -13.42
N GLY A 165 8.35 7.62 -14.13
CA GLY A 165 7.08 7.88 -14.83
C GLY A 165 5.97 8.31 -13.88
N TYR A 166 5.82 7.62 -12.74
CA TYR A 166 4.86 7.97 -11.70
C TYR A 166 5.17 9.34 -11.09
N ILE A 167 6.42 9.58 -10.71
CA ILE A 167 6.84 10.87 -10.10
C ILE A 167 6.61 12.03 -11.08
N THR A 168 6.94 11.85 -12.36
CA THR A 168 6.70 12.86 -13.40
C THR A 168 5.21 13.15 -13.53
N MET A 169 4.38 12.12 -13.56
CA MET A 169 2.93 12.26 -13.66
C MET A 169 2.36 13.03 -12.45
N VAL A 170 2.68 12.62 -11.23
CA VAL A 170 2.19 13.28 -10.01
C VAL A 170 2.60 14.75 -9.96
N ASN A 171 3.86 15.07 -10.31
CA ASN A 171 4.36 16.45 -10.35
C ASN A 171 3.67 17.31 -11.43
N GLY A 172 3.13 16.70 -12.47
CA GLY A 172 2.40 17.37 -13.54
C GLY A 172 0.91 17.64 -13.25
N LEU A 173 0.38 17.08 -12.15
CA LEU A 173 -1.03 17.27 -11.79
C LEU A 173 -1.23 18.59 -11.03
N GLU A 174 -1.94 19.56 -11.61
CA GLU A 174 -2.13 20.90 -11.06
C GLU A 174 -2.77 20.95 -9.66
N HIS A 175 -3.59 19.94 -9.33
CA HIS A 175 -4.31 19.86 -8.06
C HIS A 175 -3.67 18.89 -7.06
N PHE A 176 -2.37 18.61 -7.22
CA PHE A 176 -1.63 17.76 -6.29
C PHE A 176 -0.47 18.50 -5.65
N GLN A 177 -0.32 18.35 -4.36
CA GLN A 177 0.90 18.70 -3.65
C GLN A 177 1.70 17.41 -3.44
N HIS A 178 2.98 17.42 -3.79
CA HIS A 178 3.82 16.24 -3.77
C HIS A 178 5.16 16.50 -3.07
N VAL A 179 5.61 15.51 -2.30
CA VAL A 179 6.92 15.47 -1.66
C VAL A 179 7.43 14.04 -1.58
N ILE A 180 8.75 13.86 -1.65
CA ILE A 180 9.40 12.58 -1.33
C ILE A 180 9.98 12.66 0.08
N VAL A 181 9.50 11.77 0.96
CA VAL A 181 9.97 11.64 2.34
C VAL A 181 11.10 10.60 2.37
N PRO A 182 12.29 10.93 2.89
CA PRO A 182 13.45 10.02 2.92
C PRO A 182 13.34 9.03 4.10
N VAL A 183 12.28 8.23 4.14
CA VAL A 183 12.06 7.13 5.07
C VAL A 183 12.21 5.81 4.33
N GLY A 184 12.89 4.83 4.92
CA GLY A 184 13.13 3.54 4.27
C GLY A 184 13.78 3.69 2.90
N LYS A 185 13.11 3.20 1.87
CA LYS A 185 13.53 3.30 0.46
C LYS A 185 13.02 4.57 -0.24
N GLY A 186 12.48 5.51 0.50
CA GLY A 186 11.87 6.74 0.00
C GLY A 186 10.37 6.58 -0.29
N LEU A 187 9.55 7.35 0.42
CA LEU A 187 8.10 7.37 0.25
C LEU A 187 7.68 8.63 -0.50
N SER A 188 7.10 8.45 -1.68
CA SER A 188 6.35 9.50 -2.39
C SER A 188 5.03 9.73 -1.67
N VAL A 189 4.72 10.98 -1.33
CA VAL A 189 3.47 11.38 -0.68
C VAL A 189 2.85 12.50 -1.51
N ALA A 190 1.69 12.25 -2.08
CA ALA A 190 0.94 13.21 -2.85
C ALA A 190 -0.46 13.42 -2.23
N PHE A 191 -0.88 14.68 -2.15
CA PHE A 191 -2.18 15.05 -1.62
C PHE A 191 -3.01 15.74 -2.71
N ALA A 192 -4.17 15.14 -3.03
CA ALA A 192 -5.10 15.70 -3.98
C ALA A 192 -5.94 16.82 -3.35
N THR A 193 -6.02 17.98 -4.01
CA THR A 193 -6.88 19.10 -3.65
C THR A 193 -7.93 19.32 -4.75
N LEU A 194 -8.63 18.25 -5.11
CA LEU A 194 -9.66 18.28 -6.14
C LEU A 194 -10.90 19.05 -5.62
N THR A 195 -11.41 19.96 -6.42
CA THR A 195 -12.62 20.76 -6.12
C THR A 195 -13.88 20.09 -6.60
#